data_739c832f26a283a520ef05ba5e2f2f7b
#
_entry.id   739c832f26a283a520ef05ba5e2f2f7b
#
_cell.length_a   1.000
_cell.length_b   1.000
_cell.length_c   1.000
_cell.angle_alpha   90.00
_cell.angle_beta   90.00
_cell.angle_gamma   90.00
#
_symmetry.space_group_name_H-M   'P 1'
#
loop_
_entity.id
_entity.type
_entity.pdbx_description
1 polymer ?
#
loop_
_entity_poly.entity_id
_entity_poly.type
_entity_poly.pdbx_seq_one_letter_code
_entity_poly.pdbx_strand_id
1 'polypeptide(L)'
;ARTFHALALHIIQQGSKKVPVISTLESDTRARQDLLIDVWQQQCQEKKAQAKGWRQWLEEEMAWAVPEGDFWNDEKLQRRLASRLDRWVSLMRMHGGAQAEMIASAPEDVRDLFSRRVKLMAPLLKAWKSALKAENAVDFSGLIHQAVNILEKGRFISPWKHILVDEFQDISPQRAALLSALRKQNSQTTLFAVGDDWQAIYRFSGARLALTTAFNEYFGEGDSCALDTTYRFNSRIGEVANRFI
;
A
#
# COMPACT_ATOMS: atom_id res chain seq x y z
N ALA A 1 14.58 14.00 -12.16
CA ALA A 1 14.06 12.80 -11.48
C ALA A 1 13.26 13.22 -10.24
N ARG A 2 12.23 12.41 -9.88
CA ARG A 2 11.36 12.65 -8.71
C ARG A 2 10.90 11.31 -8.14
N THR A 3 10.60 11.27 -6.84
CA THR A 3 9.87 10.14 -6.25
C THR A 3 8.40 10.17 -6.67
N PHE A 4 7.68 9.04 -6.56
CA PHE A 4 6.25 8.97 -6.86
C PHE A 4 5.42 9.98 -6.04
N HIS A 5 5.75 10.16 -4.76
CA HIS A 5 5.06 11.13 -3.91
C HIS A 5 5.35 12.58 -4.32
N ALA A 6 6.60 12.89 -4.67
CA ALA A 6 6.95 14.23 -5.18
C ALA A 6 6.29 14.51 -6.54
N LEU A 7 6.13 13.49 -7.40
CA LEU A 7 5.39 13.59 -8.65
C LEU A 7 3.91 13.83 -8.38
N ALA A 8 3.30 13.07 -7.48
CA ALA A 8 1.89 13.23 -7.09
C ALA A 8 1.63 14.65 -6.53
N LEU A 9 2.49 15.12 -5.63
CA LEU A 9 2.39 16.48 -5.08
C LEU A 9 2.47 17.54 -6.18
N HIS A 10 3.40 17.39 -7.12
CA HIS A 10 3.53 18.31 -8.26
C HIS A 10 2.25 18.36 -9.12
N ILE A 11 1.67 17.21 -9.44
CA ILE A 11 0.42 17.12 -10.20
C ILE A 11 -0.71 17.83 -9.45
N ILE A 12 -0.81 17.63 -8.12
CA ILE A 12 -1.83 18.26 -7.29
C ILE A 12 -1.64 19.79 -7.25
N GLN A 13 -0.40 20.26 -7.07
CA GLN A 13 -0.08 21.68 -7.05
C GLN A 13 -0.48 22.40 -8.34
N GLN A 14 -0.35 21.73 -9.48
CA GLN A 14 -0.71 22.30 -10.78
C GLN A 14 -2.20 22.14 -11.12
N GLY A 15 -2.80 21.01 -10.71
CA GLY A 15 -4.17 20.64 -11.09
C GLY A 15 -5.25 21.01 -10.06
N SER A 16 -4.88 21.56 -8.90
CA SER A 16 -5.81 21.88 -7.82
C SER A 16 -5.55 23.25 -7.20
N LYS A 17 -6.60 23.98 -6.85
CA LYS A 17 -6.49 25.24 -6.10
C LYS A 17 -6.04 25.05 -4.65
N LYS A 18 -6.20 23.86 -4.09
CA LYS A 18 -5.87 23.53 -2.70
C LYS A 18 -4.86 22.39 -2.69
N VAL A 19 -3.68 22.67 -2.13
CA VAL A 19 -2.66 21.66 -1.90
C VAL A 19 -2.93 20.99 -0.54
N PRO A 20 -3.01 19.65 -0.48
CA PRO A 20 -3.25 18.96 0.78
C PRO A 20 -2.03 19.05 1.69
N VAL A 21 -2.28 19.06 2.99
CA VAL A 21 -1.28 18.87 4.03
C VAL A 21 -1.08 17.38 4.24
N ILE A 22 0.15 16.93 4.40
CA ILE A 22 0.44 15.54 4.81
C ILE A 22 0.13 15.41 6.30
N SER A 23 -0.64 14.39 6.66
CA SER A 23 -1.00 14.12 8.05
C SER A 23 0.22 13.86 8.92
N THR A 24 0.18 14.36 10.13
CA THR A 24 1.19 14.07 11.16
C THR A 24 1.25 12.58 11.50
N LEU A 25 0.15 11.84 11.33
CA LEU A 25 0.08 10.39 11.48
C LEU A 25 1.05 9.63 10.55
N GLU A 26 1.49 10.21 9.44
CA GLU A 26 2.48 9.57 8.56
C GLU A 26 3.89 9.52 9.18
N SER A 27 4.26 10.50 9.96
CA SER A 27 5.58 10.59 10.61
C SER A 27 5.57 10.09 12.06
N ASP A 28 4.43 10.19 12.75
CA ASP A 28 4.29 9.78 14.15
C ASP A 28 3.69 8.37 14.26
N THR A 29 4.58 7.38 14.33
CA THR A 29 4.18 5.97 14.50
C THR A 29 3.42 5.74 15.80
N ARG A 30 3.77 6.45 16.88
CA ARG A 30 3.12 6.27 18.17
C ARG A 30 1.69 6.79 18.14
N ALA A 31 1.48 8.03 17.70
CA ALA A 31 0.13 8.59 17.55
C ALA A 31 -0.77 7.74 16.65
N ARG A 32 -0.19 7.16 15.58
CA ARG A 32 -0.88 6.24 14.69
C ARG A 32 -1.30 4.95 15.38
N GLN A 33 -0.41 4.34 16.13
CA GLN A 33 -0.68 3.12 16.88
C GLN A 33 -1.69 3.35 18.00
N ASP A 34 -1.56 4.45 18.74
CA ASP A 34 -2.49 4.84 19.81
C ASP A 34 -3.91 5.01 19.25
N LEU A 35 -4.08 5.75 18.15
CA LEU A 35 -5.36 5.88 17.45
C LEU A 35 -6.00 4.50 17.14
N LEU A 36 -5.22 3.57 16.63
CA LEU A 36 -5.74 2.26 16.22
C LEU A 36 -6.10 1.39 17.43
N ILE A 37 -5.34 1.46 18.50
CA ILE A 37 -5.62 0.74 19.76
C ILE A 37 -6.87 1.30 20.43
N ASP A 38 -7.02 2.62 20.51
CA ASP A 38 -8.21 3.27 21.10
C ASP A 38 -9.48 2.83 20.36
N VAL A 39 -9.46 2.84 19.03
CA VAL A 39 -10.60 2.41 18.23
C VAL A 39 -10.88 0.91 18.38
N TRP A 40 -9.85 0.07 18.42
CA TRP A 40 -9.98 -1.36 18.66
C TRP A 40 -10.59 -1.65 20.03
N GLN A 41 -10.10 -0.97 21.07
CA GLN A 41 -10.59 -1.08 22.45
C GLN A 41 -12.07 -0.68 22.53
N GLN A 42 -12.41 0.48 22.00
CA GLN A 42 -13.80 0.96 21.94
C GLN A 42 -14.73 -0.03 21.24
N GLN A 43 -14.32 -0.61 20.10
CA GLN A 43 -15.13 -1.61 19.41
C GLN A 43 -15.39 -2.87 20.24
N CYS A 44 -14.36 -3.34 20.98
CA CYS A 44 -14.50 -4.51 21.83
C CYS A 44 -15.44 -4.24 23.01
N GLN A 45 -15.37 -3.04 23.59
CA GLN A 45 -16.25 -2.61 24.68
C GLN A 45 -17.71 -2.47 24.24
N GLU A 46 -17.94 -1.82 23.09
CA GLU A 46 -19.29 -1.49 22.63
C GLU A 46 -20.03 -2.68 22.00
N LYS A 47 -19.30 -3.61 21.37
CA LYS A 47 -19.88 -4.65 20.51
C LYS A 47 -19.34 -6.04 20.83
N LYS A 48 -20.11 -6.84 21.57
CA LYS A 48 -19.77 -8.23 21.91
C LYS A 48 -19.36 -9.09 20.70
N ALA A 49 -20.02 -8.90 19.53
CA ALA A 49 -19.67 -9.60 18.30
C ALA A 49 -18.26 -9.21 17.79
N GLN A 50 -17.87 -7.97 17.91
CA GLN A 50 -16.52 -7.50 17.55
C GLN A 50 -15.48 -8.07 18.52
N ALA A 51 -15.72 -8.00 19.82
CA ALA A 51 -14.85 -8.60 20.83
C ALA A 51 -14.65 -10.11 20.58
N LYS A 52 -15.73 -10.85 20.29
CA LYS A 52 -15.64 -12.28 19.94
C LYS A 52 -14.80 -12.49 18.68
N GLY A 53 -15.01 -11.71 17.63
CA GLY A 53 -14.25 -11.81 16.38
C GLY A 53 -12.76 -11.50 16.57
N TRP A 54 -12.43 -10.48 17.36
CA TRP A 54 -11.05 -10.14 17.70
C TRP A 54 -10.37 -11.23 18.53
N ARG A 55 -11.06 -11.79 19.56
CA ARG A 55 -10.55 -12.91 20.34
C ARG A 55 -10.24 -14.11 19.46
N GLN A 56 -11.19 -14.51 18.61
CA GLN A 56 -11.03 -15.61 17.68
C GLN A 56 -9.82 -15.38 16.75
N TRP A 57 -9.69 -14.19 16.17
CA TRP A 57 -8.56 -13.85 15.31
C TRP A 57 -7.21 -13.94 16.03
N LEU A 58 -7.15 -13.44 17.27
CA LEU A 58 -5.93 -13.47 18.07
C LEU A 58 -5.52 -14.89 18.48
N GLU A 59 -6.48 -15.72 18.88
CA GLU A 59 -6.24 -17.10 19.35
C GLU A 59 -5.98 -18.06 18.19
N GLU A 60 -6.85 -18.07 17.18
CA GLU A 60 -6.81 -19.09 16.11
C GLU A 60 -5.80 -18.73 14.99
N GLU A 61 -5.71 -17.47 14.61
CA GLU A 61 -4.87 -17.08 13.48
C GLU A 61 -3.51 -16.56 13.89
N MET A 62 -3.43 -15.85 15.02
CA MET A 62 -2.16 -15.32 15.53
C MET A 62 -1.50 -16.26 16.54
N ALA A 63 -2.21 -17.29 17.00
CA ALA A 63 -1.78 -18.20 18.05
C ALA A 63 -1.29 -17.46 19.31
N TRP A 64 -2.02 -16.41 19.71
CA TRP A 64 -1.70 -15.64 20.90
C TRP A 64 -2.56 -16.09 22.07
N ALA A 65 -1.94 -16.17 23.26
CA ALA A 65 -2.71 -16.30 24.49
C ALA A 65 -3.45 -14.98 24.75
N VAL A 66 -4.77 -15.07 24.85
CA VAL A 66 -5.65 -13.92 25.09
C VAL A 66 -6.18 -14.02 26.54
N PRO A 67 -6.02 -12.99 27.39
CA PRO A 67 -6.55 -12.98 28.73
C PRO A 67 -8.05 -13.23 28.78
N GLU A 68 -8.56 -13.85 29.84
CA GLU A 68 -9.98 -13.99 30.07
C GLU A 68 -10.65 -12.63 30.36
N GLY A 69 -11.95 -12.56 30.15
CA GLY A 69 -12.73 -11.33 30.41
C GLY A 69 -12.46 -10.22 29.39
N ASP A 70 -12.26 -9.02 29.89
CA ASP A 70 -12.09 -7.79 29.11
C ASP A 70 -10.64 -7.64 28.60
N PHE A 71 -10.21 -8.58 27.76
CA PHE A 71 -8.84 -8.71 27.23
C PHE A 71 -8.34 -7.44 26.52
N TRP A 72 -9.25 -6.60 26.04
CA TRP A 72 -8.91 -5.32 25.40
C TRP A 72 -8.31 -4.29 26.37
N ASN A 73 -8.40 -4.53 27.69
CA ASN A 73 -7.76 -3.70 28.73
C ASN A 73 -6.34 -4.17 29.09
N ASP A 74 -5.87 -5.31 28.52
CA ASP A 74 -4.52 -5.81 28.81
C ASP A 74 -3.46 -5.01 28.03
N GLU A 75 -2.66 -4.22 28.75
CA GLU A 75 -1.62 -3.38 28.14
C GLU A 75 -0.56 -4.13 27.36
N LYS A 76 -0.21 -5.37 27.77
CA LYS A 76 0.80 -6.17 27.05
C LYS A 76 0.26 -6.60 25.71
N LEU A 77 -1.00 -7.01 25.68
CA LEU A 77 -1.70 -7.35 24.44
C LEU A 77 -1.81 -6.13 23.52
N GLN A 78 -2.22 -4.97 24.06
CA GLN A 78 -2.32 -3.71 23.31
C GLN A 78 -0.99 -3.34 22.65
N ARG A 79 0.11 -3.32 23.39
CA ARG A 79 1.46 -3.01 22.87
C ARG A 79 1.88 -3.97 21.76
N ARG A 80 1.60 -5.27 21.93
CA ARG A 80 1.91 -6.31 20.93
C ARG A 80 1.03 -6.16 19.69
N LEU A 81 -0.23 -5.78 19.85
CA LEU A 81 -1.22 -5.64 18.79
C LEU A 81 -1.00 -4.38 17.96
N ALA A 82 -0.59 -3.26 18.57
CA ALA A 82 -0.46 -1.95 17.94
C ALA A 82 0.31 -1.98 16.61
N SER A 83 1.48 -2.57 16.59
CA SER A 83 2.30 -2.69 15.38
C SER A 83 1.65 -3.57 14.29
N ARG A 84 0.86 -4.57 14.69
CA ARG A 84 0.13 -5.43 13.77
C ARG A 84 -1.04 -4.70 13.11
N LEU A 85 -1.82 -3.96 13.90
CA LEU A 85 -2.93 -3.14 13.40
C LEU A 85 -2.42 -2.07 12.44
N ASP A 86 -1.34 -1.37 12.81
CA ASP A 86 -0.71 -0.36 11.96
C ASP A 86 -0.30 -0.96 10.60
N ARG A 87 0.36 -2.11 10.60
CA ARG A 87 0.76 -2.79 9.38
C ARG A 87 -0.44 -3.21 8.53
N TRP A 88 -1.48 -3.80 9.13
CA TRP A 88 -2.67 -4.22 8.41
C TRP A 88 -3.43 -3.04 7.81
N VAL A 89 -3.66 -1.99 8.58
CA VAL A 89 -4.33 -0.77 8.09
C VAL A 89 -3.51 -0.13 6.96
N SER A 90 -2.18 -0.09 7.08
CA SER A 90 -1.30 0.42 6.03
C SER A 90 -1.41 -0.39 4.73
N LEU A 91 -1.44 -1.72 4.80
CA LEU A 91 -1.63 -2.58 3.63
C LEU A 91 -3.01 -2.38 2.97
N MET A 92 -4.07 -2.29 3.78
CA MET A 92 -5.42 -2.02 3.28
C MET A 92 -5.52 -0.64 2.58
N ARG A 93 -4.84 0.36 3.10
CA ARG A 93 -4.76 1.71 2.48
C ARG A 93 -4.03 1.68 1.14
N MET A 94 -2.89 0.97 1.09
CA MET A 94 -2.10 0.82 -0.14
C MET A 94 -2.81 0.04 -1.24
N HIS A 95 -3.77 -0.81 -0.90
CA HIS A 95 -4.59 -1.49 -1.92
C HIS A 95 -5.49 -0.51 -2.69
N GLY A 96 -5.89 0.61 -2.08
CA GLY A 96 -6.59 1.73 -2.73
C GLY A 96 -8.03 1.48 -3.16
N GLY A 97 -8.48 0.23 -3.21
CA GLY A 97 -9.80 -0.17 -3.65
C GLY A 97 -10.86 -0.17 -2.55
N ALA A 98 -12.12 -0.36 -2.95
CA ALA A 98 -13.19 -0.67 -2.03
C ALA A 98 -12.95 -2.03 -1.35
N GLN A 99 -13.49 -2.22 -0.14
CA GLN A 99 -13.33 -3.49 0.60
C GLN A 99 -13.80 -4.70 -0.23
N ALA A 100 -14.86 -4.54 -1.02
CA ALA A 100 -15.38 -5.58 -1.90
C ALA A 100 -14.35 -6.01 -2.97
N GLU A 101 -13.68 -5.05 -3.59
CA GLU A 101 -12.63 -5.31 -4.60
C GLU A 101 -11.42 -6.00 -3.97
N MET A 102 -11.04 -5.56 -2.77
CA MET A 102 -9.97 -6.18 -2.00
C MET A 102 -10.28 -7.64 -1.68
N ILE A 103 -11.52 -7.95 -1.25
CA ILE A 103 -11.96 -9.32 -0.97
C ILE A 103 -12.02 -10.15 -2.27
N ALA A 104 -12.52 -9.58 -3.36
CA ALA A 104 -12.62 -10.26 -4.65
C ALA A 104 -11.24 -10.60 -5.25
N SER A 105 -10.21 -9.81 -4.95
CA SER A 105 -8.83 -10.06 -5.40
C SER A 105 -8.10 -11.17 -4.63
N ALA A 106 -8.68 -11.65 -3.52
CA ALA A 106 -8.07 -12.74 -2.75
C ALA A 106 -8.26 -14.11 -3.45
N PRO A 107 -7.27 -15.01 -3.38
CA PRO A 107 -7.40 -16.39 -3.84
C PRO A 107 -8.65 -17.06 -3.26
N GLU A 108 -9.27 -17.95 -4.03
CA GLU A 108 -10.57 -18.53 -3.68
C GLU A 108 -10.53 -19.33 -2.37
N ASP A 109 -9.46 -20.09 -2.17
CA ASP A 109 -9.22 -20.94 -1.00
C ASP A 109 -9.13 -20.17 0.33
N VAL A 110 -8.72 -18.89 0.29
CA VAL A 110 -8.56 -18.04 1.49
C VAL A 110 -9.54 -16.86 1.52
N ARG A 111 -10.43 -16.73 0.52
CA ARG A 111 -11.29 -15.55 0.36
C ARG A 111 -12.23 -15.32 1.55
N ASP A 112 -12.81 -16.36 2.09
CA ASP A 112 -13.72 -16.27 3.23
C ASP A 112 -12.99 -15.82 4.50
N LEU A 113 -11.80 -16.37 4.74
CA LEU A 113 -10.96 -15.98 5.86
C LEU A 113 -10.51 -14.52 5.70
N PHE A 114 -10.07 -14.14 4.51
CA PHE A 114 -9.68 -12.79 4.19
C PHE A 114 -10.84 -11.79 4.33
N SER A 115 -12.05 -12.17 3.89
CA SER A 115 -13.27 -11.37 4.05
C SER A 115 -13.57 -11.08 5.51
N ARG A 116 -13.46 -12.09 6.38
CA ARG A 116 -13.65 -11.92 7.84
C ARG A 116 -12.65 -10.94 8.42
N ARG A 117 -11.37 -11.05 8.04
CA ARG A 117 -10.30 -10.12 8.48
C ARG A 117 -10.56 -8.69 8.02
N VAL A 118 -10.89 -8.49 6.74
CA VAL A 118 -11.20 -7.17 6.19
C VAL A 118 -12.37 -6.53 6.92
N LYS A 119 -13.46 -7.28 7.18
CA LYS A 119 -14.63 -6.79 7.93
C LYS A 119 -14.28 -6.43 9.37
N LEU A 120 -13.45 -7.23 10.04
CA LEU A 120 -13.01 -6.99 11.40
C LEU A 120 -12.19 -5.70 11.52
N MET A 121 -11.37 -5.40 10.52
CA MET A 121 -10.49 -4.22 10.50
C MET A 121 -11.12 -2.99 9.85
N ALA A 122 -12.27 -3.13 9.20
CA ALA A 122 -12.96 -2.03 8.52
C ALA A 122 -13.21 -0.78 9.39
N PRO A 123 -13.60 -0.92 10.67
CA PRO A 123 -13.77 0.24 11.54
C PRO A 123 -12.47 1.00 11.82
N LEU A 124 -11.33 0.31 11.91
CA LEU A 124 -10.02 0.95 12.07
C LEU A 124 -9.69 1.80 10.84
N LEU A 125 -9.93 1.27 9.64
CA LEU A 125 -9.75 2.01 8.39
C LEU A 125 -10.68 3.22 8.29
N LYS A 126 -11.93 3.09 8.78
CA LYS A 126 -12.88 4.20 8.87
C LYS A 126 -12.38 5.30 9.82
N ALA A 127 -11.89 4.92 10.99
CA ALA A 127 -11.32 5.86 11.97
C ALA A 127 -10.10 6.59 11.42
N TRP A 128 -9.20 5.89 10.73
CA TRP A 128 -8.09 6.49 10.02
C TRP A 128 -8.56 7.59 9.05
N LYS A 129 -9.51 7.27 8.17
CA LYS A 129 -10.08 8.23 7.22
C LYS A 129 -10.73 9.43 7.92
N SER A 130 -11.37 9.20 9.08
CA SER A 130 -11.97 10.25 9.87
C SER A 130 -10.94 11.17 10.50
N ALA A 131 -9.82 10.62 11.00
CA ALA A 131 -8.69 11.39 11.55
C ALA A 131 -8.07 12.28 10.46
N LEU A 132 -7.78 11.74 9.27
CA LEU A 132 -7.29 12.53 8.13
C LEU A 132 -8.23 13.68 7.77
N LYS A 133 -9.54 13.41 7.76
CA LYS A 133 -10.56 14.43 7.48
C LYS A 133 -10.59 15.52 8.55
N ALA A 134 -10.46 15.16 9.83
CA ALA A 134 -10.41 16.10 10.94
C ALA A 134 -9.19 17.02 10.87
N GLU A 135 -8.04 16.49 10.49
CA GLU A 135 -6.82 17.26 10.23
C GLU A 135 -6.89 18.06 8.91
N ASN A 136 -7.92 17.85 8.07
CA ASN A 136 -7.96 18.33 6.69
C ASN A 136 -6.67 17.98 5.91
N ALA A 137 -6.15 16.79 6.15
CA ALA A 137 -4.89 16.26 5.66
C ALA A 137 -5.10 15.01 4.81
N VAL A 138 -4.04 14.58 4.15
CA VAL A 138 -3.96 13.32 3.41
C VAL A 138 -2.77 12.49 3.90
N ASP A 139 -2.85 11.20 3.73
CA ASP A 139 -1.73 10.29 3.85
C ASP A 139 -0.98 10.13 2.49
N PHE A 140 0.15 9.43 2.50
CA PHE A 140 0.91 9.18 1.27
C PHE A 140 0.11 8.42 0.21
N SER A 141 -0.74 7.49 0.62
CA SER A 141 -1.65 6.76 -0.28
C SER A 141 -2.69 7.70 -0.88
N GLY A 142 -3.30 8.55 -0.08
CA GLY A 142 -4.27 9.56 -0.49
C GLY A 142 -3.67 10.60 -1.44
N LEU A 143 -2.38 10.94 -1.26
CA LEU A 143 -1.68 11.85 -2.15
C LEU A 143 -1.61 11.28 -3.58
N ILE A 144 -1.20 10.02 -3.74
CA ILE A 144 -1.16 9.36 -5.06
C ILE A 144 -2.57 9.25 -5.65
N HIS A 145 -3.56 8.89 -4.85
CA HIS A 145 -4.95 8.79 -5.28
C HIS A 145 -5.52 10.12 -5.79
N GLN A 146 -5.23 11.22 -5.10
CA GLN A 146 -5.63 12.55 -5.54
C GLN A 146 -4.97 12.93 -6.87
N ALA A 147 -3.69 12.63 -7.06
CA ALA A 147 -2.99 12.88 -8.31
C ALA A 147 -3.62 12.10 -9.48
N VAL A 148 -3.95 10.82 -9.28
CA VAL A 148 -4.67 10.00 -10.29
C VAL A 148 -6.02 10.65 -10.65
N ASN A 149 -6.81 11.03 -9.66
CA ASN A 149 -8.11 11.70 -9.90
C ASN A 149 -7.97 13.02 -10.68
N ILE A 150 -6.90 13.78 -10.46
CA ILE A 150 -6.64 15.05 -11.19
C ILE A 150 -6.31 14.75 -12.64
N LEU A 151 -5.49 13.74 -12.90
CA LEU A 151 -5.13 13.27 -14.25
C LEU A 151 -6.37 12.77 -15.00
N GLU A 152 -7.16 11.90 -14.38
CA GLU A 152 -8.38 11.33 -14.97
C GLU A 152 -9.45 12.39 -15.31
N LYS A 153 -9.50 13.46 -14.51
CA LYS A 153 -10.40 14.60 -14.75
C LYS A 153 -9.83 15.65 -15.71
N GLY A 154 -8.65 15.40 -16.28
CA GLY A 154 -7.99 16.32 -17.21
C GLY A 154 -7.62 17.69 -16.60
N ARG A 155 -7.51 17.78 -15.26
CA ARG A 155 -7.15 19.05 -14.57
C ARG A 155 -5.65 19.33 -14.59
N PHE A 156 -4.86 18.33 -14.88
CA PHE A 156 -3.44 18.42 -15.19
C PHE A 156 -3.19 17.65 -16.48
N ILE A 157 -2.53 18.30 -17.44
CA ILE A 157 -2.11 17.66 -18.69
C ILE A 157 -0.62 17.37 -18.59
N SER A 158 -0.27 16.11 -18.74
CA SER A 158 1.13 15.67 -18.66
C SER A 158 1.96 16.24 -19.81
N PRO A 159 3.03 16.97 -19.53
CA PRO A 159 3.95 17.46 -20.55
C PRO A 159 4.96 16.39 -20.99
N TRP A 160 4.99 15.24 -20.34
CA TRP A 160 6.02 14.23 -20.53
C TRP A 160 5.67 13.26 -21.66
N LYS A 161 6.56 13.16 -22.62
CA LYS A 161 6.51 12.16 -23.70
C LYS A 161 7.15 10.83 -23.30
N HIS A 162 8.11 10.87 -22.38
CA HIS A 162 8.83 9.69 -21.91
C HIS A 162 8.78 9.63 -20.38
N ILE A 163 8.39 8.50 -19.86
CA ILE A 163 8.36 8.19 -18.43
C ILE A 163 9.36 7.08 -18.18
N LEU A 164 10.38 7.36 -17.36
CA LEU A 164 11.39 6.38 -16.98
C LEU A 164 11.20 6.06 -15.51
N VAL A 165 11.13 4.77 -15.18
CA VAL A 165 10.95 4.29 -13.81
C VAL A 165 12.07 3.32 -13.46
N ASP A 166 12.77 3.64 -12.39
CA ASP A 166 13.81 2.80 -11.81
C ASP A 166 13.24 1.98 -10.65
N GLU A 167 13.89 0.88 -10.28
CA GLU A 167 13.48 -0.05 -9.22
C GLU A 167 12.01 -0.50 -9.38
N PHE A 168 11.65 -0.88 -10.61
CA PHE A 168 10.24 -1.15 -10.96
C PHE A 168 9.66 -2.35 -10.20
N GLN A 169 10.49 -3.29 -9.71
CA GLN A 169 10.06 -4.41 -8.88
C GLN A 169 9.39 -3.99 -7.57
N ASP A 170 9.63 -2.74 -7.12
CA ASP A 170 9.05 -2.19 -5.90
C ASP A 170 7.75 -1.41 -6.13
N ILE A 171 7.18 -1.52 -7.33
CA ILE A 171 5.97 -0.78 -7.69
C ILE A 171 4.75 -1.33 -6.96
N SER A 172 3.95 -0.44 -6.36
CA SER A 172 2.65 -0.76 -5.80
C SER A 172 1.52 -0.53 -6.83
N PRO A 173 0.33 -1.14 -6.65
CA PRO A 173 -0.82 -0.91 -7.52
C PRO A 173 -1.20 0.58 -7.68
N GLN A 174 -1.06 1.36 -6.62
CA GLN A 174 -1.34 2.80 -6.66
C GLN A 174 -0.35 3.57 -7.52
N ARG A 175 0.95 3.24 -7.42
CA ARG A 175 1.98 3.84 -8.26
C ARG A 175 1.80 3.43 -9.73
N ALA A 176 1.43 2.17 -9.96
CA ALA A 176 1.08 1.69 -11.30
C ALA A 176 -0.13 2.44 -11.89
N ALA A 177 -1.17 2.67 -11.08
CA ALA A 177 -2.33 3.47 -11.49
C ALA A 177 -1.95 4.91 -11.88
N LEU A 178 -1.01 5.53 -11.15
CA LEU A 178 -0.49 6.86 -11.49
C LEU A 178 0.21 6.87 -12.85
N LEU A 179 1.07 5.88 -13.12
CA LEU A 179 1.74 5.72 -14.42
C LEU A 179 0.74 5.50 -15.56
N SER A 180 -0.25 4.63 -15.33
CA SER A 180 -1.31 4.35 -16.30
C SER A 180 -2.14 5.59 -16.60
N ALA A 181 -2.48 6.39 -15.58
CA ALA A 181 -3.23 7.64 -15.76
C ALA A 181 -2.44 8.67 -16.58
N LEU A 182 -1.12 8.77 -16.36
CA LEU A 182 -0.24 9.64 -17.16
C LEU A 182 -0.18 9.20 -18.63
N ARG A 183 -0.03 7.89 -18.89
CA ARG A 183 0.03 7.35 -20.25
C ARG A 183 -1.28 7.51 -21.01
N LYS A 184 -2.41 7.33 -20.34
CA LYS A 184 -3.74 7.45 -20.97
C LYS A 184 -4.03 8.84 -21.51
N GLN A 185 -3.36 9.88 -21.03
CA GLN A 185 -3.56 11.24 -21.51
C GLN A 185 -2.99 11.49 -22.91
N ASN A 186 -1.97 10.73 -23.31
CA ASN A 186 -1.35 10.86 -24.63
C ASN A 186 -0.82 9.49 -25.10
N SER A 187 -1.36 8.99 -26.21
CA SER A 187 -0.95 7.70 -26.82
C SER A 187 0.52 7.64 -27.27
N GLN A 188 1.14 8.80 -27.42
CA GLN A 188 2.58 8.92 -27.75
C GLN A 188 3.48 8.82 -26.52
N THR A 189 2.92 8.77 -25.30
CA THR A 189 3.73 8.67 -24.08
C THR A 189 4.27 7.25 -23.93
N THR A 190 5.60 7.13 -23.94
CA THR A 190 6.30 5.85 -23.71
C THR A 190 6.62 5.66 -22.23
N LEU A 191 6.57 4.42 -21.77
CA LEU A 191 7.01 4.00 -20.45
C LEU A 191 8.21 3.08 -20.58
N PHE A 192 9.32 3.45 -19.95
CA PHE A 192 10.53 2.64 -19.83
C PHE A 192 10.74 2.29 -18.37
N ALA A 193 10.74 1.02 -18.04
CA ALA A 193 10.87 0.53 -16.67
C ALA A 193 12.12 -0.35 -16.55
N VAL A 194 12.89 -0.13 -15.51
CA VAL A 194 14.06 -0.95 -15.15
C VAL A 194 13.84 -1.53 -13.77
N GLY A 195 14.07 -2.81 -13.61
CA GLY A 195 13.91 -3.51 -12.35
C GLY A 195 14.50 -4.91 -12.40
N ASP A 196 14.67 -5.49 -11.22
CA ASP A 196 15.18 -6.84 -11.04
C ASP A 196 14.22 -7.56 -10.09
N ASP A 197 13.47 -8.52 -10.61
CA ASP A 197 12.45 -9.26 -9.87
C ASP A 197 13.03 -10.09 -8.70
N TRP A 198 14.29 -10.50 -8.79
CA TRP A 198 15.02 -11.15 -7.69
C TRP A 198 15.33 -10.21 -6.53
N GLN A 199 15.35 -8.90 -6.77
CA GLN A 199 15.50 -7.86 -5.73
C GLN A 199 14.15 -7.42 -5.14
N ALA A 200 13.04 -8.04 -5.46
CA ALA A 200 11.69 -7.69 -5.00
C ALA A 200 11.46 -8.06 -3.53
N ILE A 201 12.08 -7.35 -2.60
CA ILE A 201 11.98 -7.58 -1.16
C ILE A 201 10.92 -6.72 -0.46
N TYR A 202 10.29 -5.76 -1.16
CA TYR A 202 9.36 -4.77 -0.59
C TYR A 202 7.87 -5.17 -0.69
N ARG A 203 7.55 -6.46 -0.80
CA ARG A 203 6.17 -6.95 -0.78
C ARG A 203 5.41 -6.52 0.48
N PHE A 204 6.09 -6.43 1.62
CA PHE A 204 5.51 -5.97 2.88
C PHE A 204 5.12 -4.49 2.87
N SER A 205 5.64 -3.67 1.96
CA SER A 205 5.29 -2.28 1.74
C SER A 205 4.31 -2.07 0.58
N GLY A 206 3.65 -3.15 0.12
CA GLY A 206 2.62 -3.11 -0.91
C GLY A 206 3.14 -3.25 -2.35
N ALA A 207 4.43 -3.53 -2.56
CA ALA A 207 4.95 -3.88 -3.87
C ALA A 207 4.27 -5.15 -4.41
N ARG A 208 3.97 -5.20 -5.71
CA ARG A 208 3.30 -6.31 -6.36
C ARG A 208 4.14 -6.80 -7.54
N LEU A 209 4.84 -7.90 -7.34
CA LEU A 209 5.77 -8.48 -8.31
C LEU A 209 5.10 -8.74 -9.67
N ALA A 210 3.84 -9.13 -9.70
CA ALA A 210 3.10 -9.35 -10.95
C ALA A 210 3.09 -8.13 -11.88
N LEU A 211 3.19 -6.90 -11.34
CA LEU A 211 3.28 -5.69 -12.17
C LEU A 211 4.59 -5.61 -12.97
N THR A 212 5.63 -6.29 -12.50
CA THR A 212 6.94 -6.39 -13.17
C THR A 212 6.99 -7.61 -14.09
N THR A 213 6.65 -8.79 -13.56
CA THR A 213 6.76 -10.06 -14.30
C THR A 213 5.71 -10.23 -15.41
N ALA A 214 4.54 -9.59 -15.25
CA ALA A 214 3.48 -9.55 -16.26
C ALA A 214 3.29 -8.13 -16.82
N PHE A 215 4.39 -7.40 -17.06
CA PHE A 215 4.38 -5.98 -17.44
C PHE A 215 3.43 -5.69 -18.61
N ASN A 216 3.47 -6.50 -19.66
CA ASN A 216 2.65 -6.29 -20.86
C ASN A 216 1.14 -6.41 -20.59
N GLU A 217 0.72 -7.23 -19.62
CA GLU A 217 -0.70 -7.34 -19.25
C GLU A 217 -1.22 -6.06 -18.59
N TYR A 218 -0.37 -5.36 -17.83
CA TYR A 218 -0.75 -4.16 -17.07
C TYR A 218 -0.52 -2.87 -17.82
N PHE A 219 0.53 -2.82 -18.65
CA PHE A 219 0.97 -1.58 -19.30
C PHE A 219 0.90 -1.63 -20.82
N GLY A 220 0.40 -2.74 -21.41
CA GLY A 220 0.32 -2.93 -22.87
C GLY A 220 1.61 -3.47 -23.47
N GLU A 221 1.56 -3.86 -24.71
CA GLU A 221 2.68 -4.46 -25.45
C GLU A 221 3.91 -3.57 -25.42
N GLY A 222 5.07 -4.20 -25.26
CA GLY A 222 6.37 -3.56 -25.24
C GLY A 222 7.51 -4.56 -25.37
N ASP A 223 8.68 -4.04 -25.70
CA ASP A 223 9.91 -4.83 -25.81
C ASP A 223 10.53 -5.03 -24.41
N SER A 224 11.10 -6.21 -24.20
CA SER A 224 11.85 -6.54 -22.99
C SER A 224 13.29 -6.88 -23.37
N CYS A 225 14.23 -6.32 -22.61
CA CYS A 225 15.66 -6.54 -22.78
C CYS A 225 16.27 -6.93 -21.43
N ALA A 226 17.04 -8.00 -21.41
CA ALA A 226 17.80 -8.39 -20.21
C ALA A 226 19.13 -7.62 -20.14
N LEU A 227 19.47 -7.16 -18.93
CA LEU A 227 20.79 -6.62 -18.60
C LEU A 227 21.57 -7.74 -17.90
N ASP A 228 22.37 -8.48 -18.64
CA ASP A 228 23.06 -9.69 -18.19
C ASP A 228 24.47 -9.47 -17.66
N THR A 229 24.99 -8.25 -17.80
CA THR A 229 26.36 -7.89 -17.42
C THR A 229 26.37 -6.90 -16.27
N THR A 230 27.03 -7.26 -15.16
CA THR A 230 27.24 -6.37 -14.02
C THR A 230 28.67 -5.86 -13.96
N TYR A 231 28.83 -4.59 -13.59
CA TYR A 231 30.12 -3.92 -13.34
C TYR A 231 30.37 -3.62 -11.86
N ARG A 232 29.48 -4.08 -10.97
CA ARG A 232 29.57 -3.79 -9.52
C ARG A 232 30.59 -4.68 -8.80
N PHE A 233 30.84 -5.89 -9.32
CA PHE A 233 31.73 -6.87 -8.73
C PHE A 233 32.39 -7.74 -9.82
N ASN A 234 33.45 -8.45 -9.44
CA ASN A 234 34.15 -9.34 -10.36
C ASN A 234 33.43 -10.68 -10.57
N SER A 235 33.81 -11.42 -11.62
CA SER A 235 33.18 -12.70 -12.01
C SER A 235 33.17 -13.75 -10.87
N ARG A 236 34.20 -13.80 -10.01
CA ARG A 236 34.23 -14.75 -8.91
C ARG A 236 33.12 -14.55 -7.88
N ILE A 237 32.79 -13.29 -7.58
CA ILE A 237 31.67 -12.96 -6.70
C ILE A 237 30.35 -13.34 -7.41
N GLY A 238 30.25 -13.08 -8.72
CA GLY A 238 29.10 -13.46 -9.53
C GLY A 238 28.87 -14.97 -9.56
N GLU A 239 29.92 -15.78 -9.74
CA GLU A 239 29.82 -17.23 -9.71
C GLU A 239 29.33 -17.77 -8.37
N VAL A 240 29.75 -17.15 -7.25
CA VAL A 240 29.25 -17.54 -5.93
C VAL A 240 27.78 -17.14 -5.78
N ALA A 241 27.41 -15.90 -6.14
CA ALA A 241 26.03 -15.42 -6.05
C ALA A 241 25.07 -16.27 -6.87
N ASN A 242 25.44 -16.63 -8.10
CA ASN A 242 24.62 -17.46 -9.00
C ASN A 242 24.35 -18.88 -8.50
N ARG A 243 25.06 -19.35 -7.44
CA ARG A 243 24.75 -20.65 -6.80
C ARG A 243 23.60 -20.55 -5.79
N PHE A 244 23.18 -19.34 -5.41
CA PHE A 244 22.10 -19.08 -4.46
C PHE A 244 20.82 -18.60 -5.15
N ILE A 245 20.91 -18.20 -6.42
CA ILE A 245 19.81 -17.80 -7.29
C ILE A 245 19.46 -18.98 -8.21
#